data_bdbd0b40fe0aa2beecab09a09f964787
#
_entry.id   bdbd0b40fe0aa2beecab09a09f964787
#
_cell.length_a   1.000
_cell.length_b   1.000
_cell.length_c   1.000
_cell.angle_alpha   90.00
_cell.angle_beta   90.00
_cell.angle_gamma   90.00
#
_symmetry.space_group_name_H-M   'P 1'
#
loop_
_entity.id
_entity.type
_entity.pdbx_description
1 polymer ?
#
loop_
_entity_poly.entity_id
_entity_poly.type
_entity_poly.pdbx_seq_one_letter_code
_entity_poly.pdbx_strand_id
1 'polypeptide(L)'
;MAILASGSSTAEGGGVGRFQAGVARVDLTPPAGVELWGYTNRSGPAVGMLDPLYARILVVEDGARAIALIALDLGRPFGKRQVDLLREQARRDHGVEDLMLVASHTHSGPVIDDLEEGEEVPPWEREALRRILQGIGQARAGLVPARIGTGMGQAILGHNRRVTRPDGSVEMLWRNSTGLQSGLIDPLVSVLRIDSLEGLPLAILVHYACHPVIFGPDHLQYSADFPGAMSETIEKAYGSPTLGFFLQGAPGDINPLLDKTTLAENAVALKLEVGRALGREALRVARSIVTEIPATPHVGFLREEMRFRNRWDVEKLQAQLPLAFGPRLAARYRRYLTEWITTPVTTLLLNRQIAIVGLPGEPFVGLQLLLKQRSPLPVTLMTGYTNGYVGYFPTLRDAVAGGYGANTIVTRVEVGAGERMVDRGLIQIHRLLGNLP
;
A
#
# COMPACT_ATOMS: atom_id res chain seq x y z
N MET A 1 -71.14 -22.20 -14.94
CA MET A 1 -70.07 -22.95 -14.26
C MET A 1 -68.81 -22.74 -15.08
N ALA A 2 -67.99 -21.72 -14.75
CA ALA A 2 -66.75 -21.40 -15.41
C ALA A 2 -65.68 -21.35 -14.35
N ILE A 3 -64.70 -22.24 -14.46
CA ILE A 3 -63.57 -22.39 -13.55
C ILE A 3 -62.51 -21.40 -14.01
N LEU A 4 -62.20 -20.42 -13.17
CA LEU A 4 -61.06 -19.50 -13.33
C LEU A 4 -59.82 -20.21 -12.82
N ALA A 5 -58.86 -20.47 -13.71
CA ALA A 5 -57.52 -20.94 -13.36
C ALA A 5 -56.68 -19.73 -12.92
N SER A 6 -56.27 -19.72 -11.67
CA SER A 6 -55.33 -18.78 -11.12
C SER A 6 -53.90 -19.18 -11.53
N GLY A 7 -53.32 -18.44 -12.48
CA GLY A 7 -51.91 -18.53 -12.81
C GLY A 7 -51.08 -17.91 -11.70
N SER A 8 -50.31 -18.71 -10.98
CA SER A 8 -49.24 -18.26 -10.08
C SER A 8 -48.05 -17.78 -10.91
N SER A 9 -47.90 -16.48 -11.04
CA SER A 9 -46.66 -15.87 -11.50
C SER A 9 -45.59 -16.06 -10.43
N THR A 10 -44.68 -16.98 -10.67
CA THR A 10 -43.40 -17.04 -9.92
C THR A 10 -42.59 -15.84 -10.37
N ALA A 11 -42.57 -14.77 -9.55
CA ALA A 11 -41.59 -13.71 -9.68
C ALA A 11 -40.21 -14.35 -9.52
N GLU A 12 -39.44 -14.42 -10.61
CA GLU A 12 -38.03 -14.66 -10.56
C GLU A 12 -37.41 -13.54 -9.70
N GLY A 13 -37.05 -13.89 -8.48
CA GLY A 13 -36.31 -13.00 -7.59
C GLY A 13 -34.94 -12.74 -8.21
N GLY A 14 -34.77 -11.57 -8.82
CA GLY A 14 -33.45 -11.05 -9.16
C GLY A 14 -32.59 -11.13 -7.90
N GLY A 15 -31.60 -12.00 -7.91
CA GLY A 15 -30.72 -12.21 -6.76
C GLY A 15 -30.04 -10.91 -6.40
N VAL A 16 -30.41 -10.35 -5.23
CA VAL A 16 -29.64 -9.24 -4.63
C VAL A 16 -28.21 -9.75 -4.51
N GLY A 17 -27.27 -9.12 -5.22
CA GLY A 17 -25.86 -9.46 -5.17
C GLY A 17 -25.40 -9.56 -3.70
N ARG A 18 -24.63 -10.58 -3.37
CA ARG A 18 -24.12 -10.77 -2.00
C ARG A 18 -22.69 -10.27 -1.96
N PHE A 19 -22.36 -9.42 -0.97
CA PHE A 19 -20.97 -9.10 -0.68
C PHE A 19 -20.26 -10.38 -0.21
N GLN A 20 -19.18 -10.73 -0.92
CA GLN A 20 -18.38 -11.92 -0.63
C GLN A 20 -16.92 -11.53 -0.45
N ALA A 21 -16.20 -12.27 0.36
CA ALA A 21 -14.78 -12.09 0.58
C ALA A 21 -14.07 -13.43 0.71
N GLY A 22 -12.84 -13.50 0.23
CA GLY A 22 -11.95 -14.64 0.38
C GLY A 22 -10.52 -14.17 0.53
N VAL A 23 -9.71 -14.92 1.29
CA VAL A 23 -8.34 -14.54 1.62
C VAL A 23 -7.35 -15.65 1.30
N ALA A 24 -6.12 -15.25 0.97
CA ALA A 24 -4.98 -16.15 0.83
C ALA A 24 -3.68 -15.46 1.23
N ARG A 25 -2.68 -16.23 1.63
CA ARG A 25 -1.33 -15.75 1.90
C ARG A 25 -0.32 -16.61 1.16
N VAL A 26 0.62 -15.97 0.47
CA VAL A 26 1.71 -16.65 -0.23
C VAL A 26 3.06 -16.07 0.18
N ASP A 27 4.06 -16.92 0.29
CA ASP A 27 5.44 -16.54 0.62
C ASP A 27 6.13 -16.00 -0.63
N LEU A 28 6.71 -14.80 -0.52
CA LEU A 28 7.45 -14.10 -1.57
C LEU A 28 8.94 -14.03 -1.28
N THR A 29 9.42 -14.62 -0.18
CA THR A 29 10.81 -14.50 0.24
C THR A 29 11.77 -14.96 -0.86
N PRO A 30 12.70 -14.10 -1.32
CA PRO A 30 13.67 -14.50 -2.33
C PRO A 30 14.75 -15.40 -1.74
N PRO A 31 15.53 -16.11 -2.58
CA PRO A 31 16.76 -16.72 -2.14
C PRO A 31 17.77 -15.65 -1.68
N ALA A 32 18.76 -16.05 -0.86
CA ALA A 32 19.89 -15.19 -0.55
C ALA A 32 20.63 -14.76 -1.84
N GLY A 33 21.27 -13.60 -1.80
CA GLY A 33 22.04 -13.07 -2.92
C GLY A 33 21.30 -12.01 -3.77
N VAL A 34 19.99 -11.78 -3.55
CA VAL A 34 19.28 -10.65 -4.20
C VAL A 34 19.57 -9.36 -3.43
N GLU A 35 19.78 -8.26 -4.15
CA GLU A 35 20.02 -6.93 -3.57
C GLU A 35 18.82 -6.46 -2.74
N LEU A 36 19.10 -5.78 -1.62
CA LEU A 36 18.07 -5.24 -0.72
C LEU A 36 17.69 -3.81 -1.11
N TRP A 37 16.41 -3.51 -1.03
CA TRP A 37 15.82 -2.19 -1.28
C TRP A 37 16.19 -1.16 -0.18
N GLY A 38 16.12 0.13 -0.52
CA GLY A 38 15.97 1.25 0.41
C GLY A 38 17.25 2.00 0.77
N TYR A 39 18.41 1.32 0.80
CA TYR A 39 19.68 1.97 1.14
C TYR A 39 20.75 1.72 0.09
N THR A 40 21.34 2.81 -0.45
CA THR A 40 22.40 2.74 -1.46
C THR A 40 23.79 2.43 -0.89
N ASN A 41 23.97 2.58 0.42
CA ASN A 41 25.22 2.37 1.15
C ASN A 41 25.33 1.01 1.82
N ARG A 42 24.53 0.02 1.41
CA ARG A 42 24.67 -1.36 1.89
C ARG A 42 25.99 -1.99 1.43
N SER A 43 26.56 -2.81 2.29
CA SER A 43 27.84 -3.50 2.02
C SER A 43 27.69 -4.71 1.07
N GLY A 44 26.47 -5.19 0.82
CA GLY A 44 26.21 -6.33 -0.07
C GLY A 44 24.74 -6.70 -0.20
N PRO A 45 24.47 -7.78 -0.96
CA PRO A 45 23.12 -8.34 -1.09
C PRO A 45 22.67 -9.05 0.19
N ALA A 46 21.41 -9.52 0.18
CA ALA A 46 20.87 -10.28 1.30
C ALA A 46 21.64 -11.59 1.53
N VAL A 47 22.00 -11.85 2.79
CA VAL A 47 22.67 -13.09 3.22
C VAL A 47 21.70 -14.17 3.71
N GLY A 48 20.41 -13.86 3.80
CA GLY A 48 19.35 -14.75 4.27
C GLY A 48 18.09 -13.96 4.67
N MET A 49 17.25 -14.56 5.51
CA MET A 49 16.05 -13.91 6.04
C MET A 49 16.05 -13.91 7.58
N LEU A 50 15.53 -12.84 8.16
CA LEU A 50 15.18 -12.75 9.59
C LEU A 50 13.73 -13.19 9.80
N ASP A 51 12.82 -12.71 8.93
CA ASP A 51 11.44 -13.13 8.86
C ASP A 51 10.96 -13.15 7.40
N PRO A 52 9.98 -14.04 7.07
CA PRO A 52 9.52 -14.20 5.71
C PRO A 52 8.76 -12.99 5.20
N LEU A 53 8.79 -12.79 3.89
CA LEU A 53 8.03 -11.77 3.17
C LEU A 53 6.79 -12.39 2.54
N TYR A 54 5.62 -11.83 2.80
CA TYR A 54 4.36 -12.35 2.28
C TYR A 54 3.64 -11.40 1.33
N ALA A 55 2.86 -11.97 0.41
CA ALA A 55 1.69 -11.30 -0.14
C ALA A 55 0.45 -11.82 0.59
N ARG A 56 -0.34 -10.90 1.15
CA ARG A 56 -1.66 -11.17 1.69
C ARG A 56 -2.69 -10.67 0.71
N ILE A 57 -3.59 -11.54 0.30
CA ILE A 57 -4.52 -11.34 -0.80
C ILE A 57 -5.94 -11.40 -0.23
N LEU A 58 -6.70 -10.36 -0.52
CA LEU A 58 -8.12 -10.27 -0.25
C LEU A 58 -8.84 -10.10 -1.59
N VAL A 59 -9.70 -11.05 -1.95
CA VAL A 59 -10.65 -10.88 -3.06
C VAL A 59 -11.99 -10.49 -2.47
N VAL A 60 -12.58 -9.40 -3.00
CA VAL A 60 -13.94 -8.96 -2.68
C VAL A 60 -14.80 -8.97 -3.92
N GLU A 61 -16.08 -9.35 -3.77
CA GLU A 61 -17.05 -9.47 -4.86
C GLU A 61 -18.43 -9.00 -4.43
N ASP A 62 -19.18 -8.37 -5.34
CA ASP A 62 -20.57 -7.93 -5.14
C ASP A 62 -21.58 -8.70 -6.01
N GLY A 63 -21.13 -9.73 -6.70
CA GLY A 63 -21.91 -10.52 -7.67
C GLY A 63 -21.83 -10.00 -9.10
N ALA A 64 -21.38 -8.77 -9.30
CA ALA A 64 -21.11 -8.18 -10.62
C ALA A 64 -19.62 -8.05 -10.92
N ARG A 65 -18.81 -7.80 -9.89
CA ARG A 65 -17.39 -7.49 -10.03
C ARG A 65 -16.56 -8.11 -8.89
N ALA A 66 -15.42 -8.70 -9.24
CA ALA A 66 -14.42 -9.20 -8.31
C ALA A 66 -13.12 -8.41 -8.43
N ILE A 67 -12.60 -7.90 -7.31
CA ILE A 67 -11.36 -7.12 -7.23
C ILE A 67 -10.45 -7.75 -6.18
N ALA A 68 -9.14 -7.80 -6.44
CA ALA A 68 -8.16 -8.23 -5.46
C ALA A 68 -7.37 -7.02 -4.89
N LEU A 69 -7.37 -6.91 -3.55
CA LEU A 69 -6.45 -6.07 -2.80
C LEU A 69 -5.33 -6.94 -2.28
N ILE A 70 -4.08 -6.56 -2.56
CA ILE A 70 -2.89 -7.36 -2.28
C ILE A 70 -1.90 -6.51 -1.48
N ALA A 71 -1.74 -6.83 -0.19
CA ALA A 71 -0.72 -6.22 0.65
C ALA A 71 0.60 -7.01 0.50
N LEU A 72 1.69 -6.30 0.20
CA LEU A 72 2.99 -6.88 -0.10
C LEU A 72 4.02 -6.46 0.98
N ASP A 73 4.72 -7.42 1.56
CA ASP A 73 5.86 -7.17 2.44
C ASP A 73 7.13 -6.84 1.61
N LEU A 74 7.02 -5.84 0.74
CA LEU A 74 8.06 -5.43 -0.22
C LEU A 74 8.36 -3.93 -0.11
N GLY A 75 9.52 -3.50 -0.62
CA GLY A 75 9.92 -2.10 -0.66
C GLY A 75 9.09 -1.24 -1.62
N ARG A 76 8.60 -1.84 -2.69
CA ARG A 76 7.70 -1.26 -3.68
C ARG A 76 6.89 -2.37 -4.37
N PRO A 77 5.77 -2.05 -5.06
CA PRO A 77 5.13 -3.00 -5.96
C PRO A 77 6.04 -3.34 -7.14
N PHE A 78 5.70 -4.40 -7.84
CA PHE A 78 6.34 -4.74 -9.12
C PHE A 78 6.16 -3.62 -10.14
N GLY A 79 7.03 -3.58 -11.16
CA GLY A 79 6.96 -2.60 -12.22
C GLY A 79 5.66 -2.70 -13.04
N LYS A 80 5.36 -1.62 -13.78
CA LYS A 80 4.11 -1.52 -14.56
C LYS A 80 3.85 -2.74 -15.45
N ARG A 81 4.88 -3.20 -16.19
CA ARG A 81 4.77 -4.35 -17.10
C ARG A 81 4.38 -5.63 -16.37
N GLN A 82 5.02 -5.91 -15.22
CA GLN A 82 4.71 -7.08 -14.39
C GLN A 82 3.30 -7.01 -13.81
N VAL A 83 2.88 -5.83 -13.32
CA VAL A 83 1.54 -5.63 -12.77
C VAL A 83 0.46 -5.77 -13.85
N ASP A 84 0.70 -5.24 -15.06
CA ASP A 84 -0.25 -5.36 -16.18
C ASP A 84 -0.41 -6.83 -16.61
N LEU A 85 0.69 -7.60 -16.70
CA LEU A 85 0.64 -9.03 -16.99
C LEU A 85 -0.11 -9.81 -15.90
N LEU A 86 0.16 -9.53 -14.62
CA LEU A 86 -0.52 -10.18 -13.50
C LEU A 86 -2.03 -9.89 -13.53
N ARG A 87 -2.42 -8.65 -13.85
CA ARG A 87 -3.83 -8.23 -13.98
C ARG A 87 -4.53 -8.97 -15.10
N GLU A 88 -3.90 -9.06 -16.27
CA GLU A 88 -4.46 -9.79 -17.41
C GLU A 88 -4.66 -11.27 -17.08
N GLN A 89 -3.66 -11.92 -16.46
CA GLN A 89 -3.76 -13.32 -16.03
C GLN A 89 -4.84 -13.51 -14.96
N ALA A 90 -4.92 -12.64 -13.96
CA ALA A 90 -5.94 -12.72 -12.90
C ALA A 90 -7.36 -12.63 -13.48
N ARG A 91 -7.56 -11.74 -14.46
CA ARG A 91 -8.84 -11.61 -15.15
C ARG A 91 -9.18 -12.85 -15.98
N ARG A 92 -8.23 -13.34 -16.77
CA ARG A 92 -8.43 -14.49 -17.66
C ARG A 92 -8.64 -15.80 -16.89
N ASP A 93 -7.78 -16.05 -15.88
CA ASP A 93 -7.69 -17.36 -15.22
C ASP A 93 -8.62 -17.49 -14.00
N HIS A 94 -8.96 -16.35 -13.36
CA HIS A 94 -9.71 -16.34 -12.10
C HIS A 94 -10.93 -15.42 -12.09
N GLY A 95 -11.21 -14.67 -13.18
CA GLY A 95 -12.32 -13.73 -13.24
C GLY A 95 -12.20 -12.55 -12.26
N VAL A 96 -10.97 -12.21 -11.82
CA VAL A 96 -10.69 -11.03 -11.00
C VAL A 96 -10.37 -9.87 -11.96
N GLU A 97 -11.26 -8.88 -12.00
CA GLU A 97 -11.22 -7.84 -13.04
C GLU A 97 -10.04 -6.88 -12.92
N ASP A 98 -9.66 -6.54 -11.70
CA ASP A 98 -8.53 -5.64 -11.46
C ASP A 98 -7.85 -5.89 -10.11
N LEU A 99 -6.67 -5.27 -9.93
CA LEU A 99 -5.78 -5.50 -8.79
C LEU A 99 -5.37 -4.17 -8.16
N MET A 100 -5.37 -4.12 -6.83
CA MET A 100 -4.77 -3.06 -6.04
C MET A 100 -3.62 -3.64 -5.21
N LEU A 101 -2.38 -3.47 -5.68
CA LEU A 101 -1.17 -3.91 -4.98
C LEU A 101 -0.66 -2.76 -4.11
N VAL A 102 -0.52 -2.99 -2.80
CA VAL A 102 0.00 -2.02 -1.83
C VAL A 102 1.23 -2.60 -1.16
N ALA A 103 2.40 -2.00 -1.35
CA ALA A 103 3.61 -2.43 -0.65
C ALA A 103 3.74 -1.74 0.71
N SER A 104 4.24 -2.47 1.70
CA SER A 104 4.54 -1.94 3.04
C SER A 104 5.68 -0.92 3.05
N HIS A 105 6.53 -0.97 2.03
CA HIS A 105 7.77 -0.21 1.89
C HIS A 105 8.89 -0.63 2.86
N THR A 106 8.94 -1.90 3.25
CA THR A 106 10.10 -2.37 4.03
C THR A 106 11.41 -2.08 3.29
N HIS A 107 12.38 -1.52 4.02
CA HIS A 107 13.73 -1.34 3.49
C HIS A 107 14.57 -2.62 3.59
N SER A 108 14.01 -3.73 4.04
CA SER A 108 14.64 -5.05 4.10
C SER A 108 13.98 -6.06 3.17
N GLY A 109 13.28 -5.59 2.13
CA GLY A 109 12.79 -6.40 1.00
C GLY A 109 13.78 -6.42 -0.16
N PRO A 110 13.53 -7.25 -1.18
CA PRO A 110 14.37 -7.28 -2.39
C PRO A 110 14.21 -6.02 -3.23
N VAL A 111 15.24 -5.72 -4.01
CA VAL A 111 15.15 -4.71 -5.05
C VAL A 111 14.25 -5.21 -6.18
N ILE A 112 13.36 -4.35 -6.63
CA ILE A 112 12.50 -4.53 -7.81
C ILE A 112 12.73 -3.34 -8.74
N ASP A 113 12.99 -3.61 -10.01
CA ASP A 113 13.15 -2.59 -11.04
C ASP A 113 11.96 -2.57 -12.00
N ASP A 114 11.70 -1.42 -12.59
CA ASP A 114 10.81 -1.35 -13.76
C ASP A 114 11.56 -1.92 -14.96
N LEU A 115 10.94 -2.88 -15.64
CA LEU A 115 11.54 -3.54 -16.81
C LEU A 115 11.22 -2.76 -18.08
N GLU A 116 12.23 -2.56 -18.91
CA GLU A 116 12.09 -2.04 -20.26
C GLU A 116 11.54 -3.12 -21.22
N GLU A 117 11.11 -2.69 -22.41
CA GLU A 117 10.64 -3.62 -23.43
C GLU A 117 11.80 -4.55 -23.86
N GLY A 118 11.52 -5.86 -23.89
CA GLY A 118 12.52 -6.88 -24.20
C GLY A 118 13.34 -7.38 -23.01
N GLU A 119 13.34 -6.71 -21.85
CA GLU A 119 13.99 -7.24 -20.66
C GLU A 119 13.25 -8.45 -20.09
N GLU A 120 14.00 -9.47 -19.66
CA GLU A 120 13.42 -10.63 -18.99
C GLU A 120 13.05 -10.32 -17.54
N VAL A 121 11.90 -10.85 -17.09
CA VAL A 121 11.53 -10.81 -15.67
C VAL A 121 12.53 -11.64 -14.87
N PRO A 122 13.18 -11.08 -13.83
CA PRO A 122 14.11 -11.83 -12.99
C PRO A 122 13.48 -13.11 -12.44
N PRO A 123 14.25 -14.21 -12.29
CA PRO A 123 13.70 -15.51 -11.87
C PRO A 123 12.89 -15.45 -10.57
N TRP A 124 13.39 -14.71 -9.58
CA TRP A 124 12.66 -14.52 -8.32
C TRP A 124 11.34 -13.78 -8.52
N GLU A 125 11.33 -12.66 -9.28
CA GLU A 125 10.11 -11.90 -9.53
C GLU A 125 9.07 -12.72 -10.29
N ARG A 126 9.51 -13.52 -11.27
CA ARG A 126 8.64 -14.43 -12.02
C ARG A 126 7.95 -15.44 -11.11
N GLU A 127 8.70 -16.03 -10.18
CA GLU A 127 8.16 -16.96 -9.18
C GLU A 127 7.21 -16.26 -8.19
N ALA A 128 7.57 -15.06 -7.72
CA ALA A 128 6.71 -14.27 -6.85
C ALA A 128 5.37 -13.91 -7.52
N LEU A 129 5.39 -13.46 -8.78
CA LEU A 129 4.18 -13.18 -9.56
C LEU A 129 3.32 -14.43 -9.76
N ARG A 130 3.94 -15.59 -10.05
CA ARG A 130 3.24 -16.86 -10.17
C ARG A 130 2.55 -17.27 -8.85
N ARG A 131 3.22 -17.09 -7.71
CA ARG A 131 2.65 -17.36 -6.38
C ARG A 131 1.51 -16.40 -6.07
N ILE A 132 1.65 -15.12 -6.39
CA ILE A 132 0.56 -14.14 -6.22
C ILE A 132 -0.66 -14.56 -7.06
N LEU A 133 -0.46 -14.93 -8.32
CA LEU A 133 -1.56 -15.40 -9.18
C LEU A 133 -2.26 -16.64 -8.61
N GLN A 134 -1.50 -17.62 -8.10
CA GLN A 134 -2.06 -18.78 -7.39
C GLN A 134 -2.85 -18.35 -6.14
N GLY A 135 -2.31 -17.42 -5.35
CA GLY A 135 -3.00 -16.88 -4.18
C GLY A 135 -4.30 -16.15 -4.53
N ILE A 136 -4.33 -15.41 -5.64
CA ILE A 136 -5.57 -14.80 -6.16
C ILE A 136 -6.60 -15.90 -6.47
N GLY A 137 -6.19 -16.99 -7.13
CA GLY A 137 -7.06 -18.12 -7.41
C GLY A 137 -7.57 -18.80 -6.12
N GLN A 138 -6.71 -18.97 -5.11
CA GLN A 138 -7.11 -19.54 -3.80
C GLN A 138 -8.12 -18.63 -3.09
N ALA A 139 -7.86 -17.33 -3.01
CA ALA A 139 -8.77 -16.37 -2.40
C ALA A 139 -10.12 -16.33 -3.16
N ARG A 140 -10.09 -16.38 -4.50
CA ARG A 140 -11.29 -16.41 -5.35
C ARG A 140 -12.12 -17.69 -5.13
N ALA A 141 -11.46 -18.84 -5.05
CA ALA A 141 -12.13 -20.12 -4.76
C ALA A 141 -12.67 -20.20 -3.33
N GLY A 142 -12.06 -19.47 -2.38
CA GLY A 142 -12.47 -19.38 -0.99
C GLY A 142 -13.48 -18.29 -0.67
N LEU A 143 -14.14 -17.68 -1.68
CA LEU A 143 -15.15 -16.65 -1.44
C LEU A 143 -16.33 -17.20 -0.63
N VAL A 144 -16.67 -16.48 0.44
CA VAL A 144 -17.85 -16.73 1.25
C VAL A 144 -18.64 -15.43 1.43
N PRO A 145 -19.97 -15.50 1.65
CA PRO A 145 -20.76 -14.34 2.04
C PRO A 145 -20.16 -13.67 3.28
N ALA A 146 -20.04 -12.34 3.24
CA ALA A 146 -19.25 -11.62 4.22
C ALA A 146 -19.97 -10.41 4.79
N ARG A 147 -19.51 -10.01 5.97
CA ARG A 147 -19.88 -8.80 6.71
C ARG A 147 -18.67 -7.87 6.78
N ILE A 148 -18.89 -6.58 6.83
CA ILE A 148 -17.84 -5.57 6.82
C ILE A 148 -18.12 -4.49 7.86
N GLY A 149 -17.08 -3.97 8.49
CA GLY A 149 -17.16 -2.85 9.42
C GLY A 149 -15.83 -2.13 9.54
N THR A 150 -15.86 -0.92 10.06
CA THR A 150 -14.70 -0.06 10.24
C THR A 150 -14.62 0.49 11.64
N GLY A 151 -13.40 0.77 12.09
CA GLY A 151 -13.15 1.45 13.36
C GLY A 151 -11.83 2.22 13.32
N MET A 152 -11.65 3.11 14.28
CA MET A 152 -10.46 3.94 14.37
C MET A 152 -9.89 3.90 15.78
N GLY A 153 -8.58 3.85 15.87
CA GLY A 153 -7.80 4.01 17.09
C GLY A 153 -6.66 4.99 16.85
N GLN A 154 -5.72 5.04 17.76
CA GLN A 154 -4.57 5.95 17.68
C GLN A 154 -3.30 5.27 18.18
N ALA A 155 -2.19 5.53 17.48
CA ALA A 155 -0.86 5.15 17.91
C ALA A 155 0.16 6.23 17.48
N ILE A 156 1.07 6.58 18.39
CA ILE A 156 2.19 7.50 18.09
C ILE A 156 3.47 6.64 18.07
N LEU A 157 3.74 6.01 16.92
CA LEU A 157 4.90 5.13 16.73
C LEU A 157 5.95 5.78 15.82
N GLY A 158 5.57 6.88 15.17
CA GLY A 158 6.43 7.64 14.27
C GLY A 158 6.36 9.14 14.53
N HIS A 159 7.23 9.86 13.85
CA HIS A 159 7.32 11.32 13.89
C HIS A 159 7.52 11.87 12.48
N ASN A 160 7.15 13.14 12.26
CA ASN A 160 7.55 13.81 11.04
C ASN A 160 9.05 14.08 11.10
N ARG A 161 9.81 13.54 10.12
CA ARG A 161 11.26 13.68 10.08
C ARG A 161 11.74 15.06 9.60
N ARG A 162 10.83 15.99 9.34
CA ARG A 162 11.08 17.34 8.84
C ARG A 162 10.81 18.35 9.94
N VAL A 163 11.85 19.06 10.38
CA VAL A 163 11.75 20.15 11.36
C VAL A 163 11.91 21.47 10.62
N THR A 164 10.87 22.29 10.60
CA THR A 164 10.95 23.63 10.02
C THR A 164 11.57 24.58 11.04
N ARG A 165 12.68 25.22 10.68
CA ARG A 165 13.36 26.24 11.48
C ARG A 165 12.67 27.59 11.37
N PRO A 166 12.95 28.55 12.26
CA PRO A 166 12.36 29.92 12.22
C PRO A 166 12.66 30.68 10.91
N ASP A 167 13.77 30.39 10.24
CA ASP A 167 14.14 30.98 8.94
C ASP A 167 13.42 30.32 7.74
N GLY A 168 12.56 29.34 8.00
CA GLY A 168 11.82 28.59 6.96
C GLY A 168 12.60 27.43 6.35
N SER A 169 13.88 27.23 6.68
CA SER A 169 14.64 26.07 6.23
C SER A 169 14.17 24.79 6.93
N VAL A 170 14.46 23.63 6.30
CA VAL A 170 14.09 22.32 6.85
C VAL A 170 15.33 21.54 7.26
N GLU A 171 15.37 21.15 8.51
CA GLU A 171 16.32 20.18 9.05
C GLU A 171 15.70 18.78 9.07
N MET A 172 16.52 17.75 8.81
CA MET A 172 16.06 16.36 8.83
C MET A 172 16.35 15.72 10.19
N LEU A 173 15.29 15.41 10.94
CA LEU A 173 15.33 14.67 12.20
C LEU A 173 15.09 13.18 11.89
N TRP A 174 16.18 12.42 11.65
CA TRP A 174 16.05 11.01 11.31
C TRP A 174 15.66 10.15 12.51
N ARG A 175 16.31 10.35 13.66
CA ARG A 175 16.00 9.66 14.92
C ARG A 175 15.46 10.67 15.94
N ASN A 176 14.34 10.35 16.55
CA ASN A 176 13.63 11.22 17.51
C ASN A 176 13.53 10.55 18.88
N SER A 177 14.67 10.32 19.52
CA SER A 177 14.73 9.66 20.84
C SER A 177 14.10 10.47 21.97
N THR A 178 13.88 11.78 21.77
CA THR A 178 13.28 12.68 22.76
C THR A 178 11.76 12.84 22.61
N GLY A 179 11.17 12.27 21.54
CA GLY A 179 9.73 12.42 21.27
C GLY A 179 9.32 13.85 20.87
N LEU A 180 10.26 14.62 20.25
CA LEU A 180 9.97 15.99 19.78
C LEU A 180 8.80 15.97 18.77
N GLN A 181 7.80 16.82 18.97
CA GLN A 181 6.77 17.10 17.96
C GLN A 181 7.37 17.97 16.85
N SER A 182 7.82 17.32 15.77
CA SER A 182 8.58 17.96 14.69
C SER A 182 7.70 18.51 13.57
N GLY A 183 6.45 18.06 13.44
CA GLY A 183 5.55 18.47 12.37
C GLY A 183 4.23 17.67 12.36
N LEU A 184 3.50 17.76 11.25
CA LEU A 184 2.25 17.03 11.05
C LEU A 184 2.50 15.52 11.06
N ILE A 185 1.65 14.79 11.77
CA ILE A 185 1.51 13.34 11.70
C ILE A 185 0.03 12.98 11.57
N ASP A 186 -0.26 11.78 11.11
CA ASP A 186 -1.59 11.18 11.22
C ASP A 186 -1.50 9.99 12.20
N PRO A 187 -1.89 10.16 13.47
CA PRO A 187 -1.79 9.10 14.48
C PRO A 187 -2.88 8.04 14.37
N LEU A 188 -3.84 8.21 13.42
CA LEU A 188 -4.98 7.31 13.31
C LEU A 188 -4.54 5.92 12.83
N VAL A 189 -4.99 4.91 13.57
CA VAL A 189 -4.98 3.50 13.20
C VAL A 189 -6.37 3.16 12.69
N SER A 190 -6.57 3.21 11.36
CA SER A 190 -7.85 2.86 10.78
C SER A 190 -7.89 1.36 10.53
N VAL A 191 -8.95 0.70 10.99
CA VAL A 191 -9.14 -0.75 10.87
C VAL A 191 -10.41 -1.04 10.07
N LEU A 192 -10.25 -1.86 9.03
CA LEU A 192 -11.34 -2.44 8.27
C LEU A 192 -11.38 -3.94 8.62
N ARG A 193 -12.53 -4.41 9.12
CA ARG A 193 -12.76 -5.80 9.48
C ARG A 193 -13.77 -6.45 8.53
N ILE A 194 -13.42 -7.60 8.01
CA ILE A 194 -14.27 -8.42 7.16
C ILE A 194 -14.42 -9.79 7.81
N ASP A 195 -15.65 -10.18 8.10
CA ASP A 195 -16.01 -11.46 8.72
C ASP A 195 -16.85 -12.31 7.78
N SER A 196 -16.84 -13.64 7.97
CA SER A 196 -17.88 -14.50 7.44
C SER A 196 -19.24 -14.19 8.08
N LEU A 197 -20.33 -14.75 7.57
CA LEU A 197 -21.66 -14.57 8.18
C LEU A 197 -21.74 -15.13 9.60
N GLU A 198 -20.95 -16.14 9.92
CA GLU A 198 -20.83 -16.74 11.25
C GLU A 198 -20.05 -15.87 12.24
N GLY A 199 -19.49 -14.74 11.76
CA GLY A 199 -18.73 -13.79 12.58
C GLY A 199 -17.26 -14.18 12.75
N LEU A 200 -16.73 -15.13 11.97
CA LEU A 200 -15.32 -15.47 11.94
C LEU A 200 -14.55 -14.40 11.12
N PRO A 201 -13.58 -13.69 11.70
CA PRO A 201 -12.77 -12.76 10.95
C PRO A 201 -11.98 -13.44 9.84
N LEU A 202 -12.09 -12.91 8.62
CA LEU A 202 -11.32 -13.34 7.46
C LEU A 202 -10.13 -12.41 7.25
N ALA A 203 -10.38 -11.08 7.28
CA ALA A 203 -9.38 -10.05 7.05
C ALA A 203 -9.49 -8.90 8.06
N ILE A 204 -8.36 -8.52 8.63
CA ILE A 204 -8.19 -7.30 9.42
C ILE A 204 -7.18 -6.42 8.68
N LEU A 205 -7.67 -5.38 8.00
CA LEU A 205 -6.84 -4.43 7.29
C LEU A 205 -6.52 -3.26 8.22
N VAL A 206 -5.24 -2.98 8.40
CA VAL A 206 -4.74 -1.92 9.29
C VAL A 206 -4.04 -0.87 8.44
N HIS A 207 -4.61 0.32 8.37
CA HIS A 207 -4.02 1.46 7.69
C HIS A 207 -3.30 2.36 8.70
N TYR A 208 -2.01 2.59 8.45
CA TYR A 208 -1.14 3.44 9.27
C TYR A 208 -0.03 4.06 8.42
N ALA A 209 0.33 5.32 8.71
CA ALA A 209 1.35 6.06 7.97
C ALA A 209 2.66 6.10 8.76
N CYS A 210 3.63 5.24 8.39
CA CYS A 210 4.98 5.26 8.94
C CYS A 210 5.93 4.41 8.10
N HIS A 211 7.10 4.94 7.75
CA HIS A 211 8.14 4.18 7.05
C HIS A 211 8.59 2.95 7.85
N PRO A 212 8.66 1.75 7.28
CA PRO A 212 9.22 0.58 7.94
C PRO A 212 10.75 0.55 7.76
N VAL A 213 11.41 1.40 8.54
CA VAL A 213 12.87 1.65 8.52
C VAL A 213 13.49 1.48 9.91
N ILE A 214 12.97 0.55 10.70
CA ILE A 214 13.60 0.18 11.99
C ILE A 214 15.03 -0.31 11.74
N PHE A 215 15.21 -1.18 10.74
CA PHE A 215 16.53 -1.64 10.38
C PHE A 215 17.31 -0.62 9.55
N GLY A 216 18.60 -0.47 9.85
CA GLY A 216 19.57 0.33 9.10
C GLY A 216 20.20 -0.41 7.92
N PRO A 217 21.14 0.24 7.21
CA PRO A 217 21.84 -0.36 6.08
C PRO A 217 22.77 -1.51 6.45
N ASP A 218 23.13 -1.66 7.72
CA ASP A 218 23.93 -2.76 8.28
C ASP A 218 23.19 -4.09 8.35
N HIS A 219 21.85 -4.06 8.26
CA HIS A 219 21.02 -5.26 8.25
C HIS A 219 20.94 -5.85 6.84
N LEU A 220 21.49 -7.04 6.64
CA LEU A 220 21.57 -7.73 5.34
C LEU A 220 20.66 -8.97 5.26
N GLN A 221 19.55 -9.00 5.97
CA GLN A 221 18.56 -10.08 5.89
C GLN A 221 17.21 -9.54 5.44
N TYR A 222 16.43 -10.39 4.77
CA TYR A 222 15.05 -10.02 4.47
C TYR A 222 14.22 -9.91 5.73
N SER A 223 13.38 -8.90 5.80
CA SER A 223 12.43 -8.69 6.88
C SER A 223 11.24 -7.83 6.40
N ALA A 224 10.04 -8.20 6.84
CA ALA A 224 8.85 -7.38 6.66
C ALA A 224 8.81 -6.17 7.63
N ASP A 225 9.86 -5.98 8.46
CA ASP A 225 9.96 -4.93 9.48
C ASP A 225 8.75 -4.94 10.44
N PHE A 226 8.39 -3.82 11.09
CA PHE A 226 7.27 -3.74 12.04
C PHE A 226 5.89 -4.08 11.41
N PRO A 227 5.61 -3.85 10.11
CA PRO A 227 4.37 -4.30 9.48
C PRO A 227 4.16 -5.82 9.57
N GLY A 228 5.22 -6.60 9.34
CA GLY A 228 5.15 -8.06 9.50
C GLY A 228 4.83 -8.49 10.93
N ALA A 229 5.47 -7.86 11.93
CA ALA A 229 5.21 -8.13 13.34
C ALA A 229 3.78 -7.70 13.78
N MET A 230 3.24 -6.63 13.19
CA MET A 230 1.84 -6.23 13.36
C MET A 230 0.88 -7.30 12.82
N SER A 231 1.08 -7.73 11.57
CA SER A 231 0.26 -8.76 10.93
C SER A 231 0.29 -10.08 11.72
N GLU A 232 1.49 -10.52 12.13
CA GLU A 232 1.65 -11.72 12.96
C GLU A 232 0.91 -11.62 14.30
N THR A 233 0.89 -10.44 14.93
CA THR A 233 0.17 -10.20 16.18
C THR A 233 -1.33 -10.41 16.00
N ILE A 234 -1.91 -9.96 14.89
CA ILE A 234 -3.32 -10.13 14.55
C ILE A 234 -3.62 -11.61 14.24
N GLU A 235 -2.80 -12.21 13.37
CA GLU A 235 -2.98 -13.61 12.94
C GLU A 235 -2.86 -14.59 14.11
N LYS A 236 -1.97 -14.34 15.08
CA LYS A 236 -1.88 -15.15 16.31
C LYS A 236 -3.08 -14.99 17.23
N ALA A 237 -3.70 -13.80 17.27
CA ALA A 237 -4.83 -13.52 18.16
C ALA A 237 -6.14 -14.18 17.70
N TYR A 238 -6.35 -14.30 16.39
CA TYR A 238 -7.58 -14.87 15.82
C TYR A 238 -7.39 -16.31 15.31
N GLY A 239 -6.18 -16.68 14.90
CA GLY A 239 -5.90 -17.97 14.25
C GLY A 239 -6.36 -18.01 12.79
N SER A 240 -6.15 -19.16 12.13
CA SER A 240 -6.60 -19.38 10.75
C SER A 240 -8.14 -19.41 10.69
N PRO A 241 -8.76 -18.83 9.64
CA PRO A 241 -8.18 -18.29 8.41
C PRO A 241 -7.84 -16.79 8.46
N THR A 242 -7.92 -16.13 9.61
CA THR A 242 -7.75 -14.67 9.70
C THR A 242 -6.36 -14.22 9.24
N LEU A 243 -6.32 -13.22 8.36
CA LEU A 243 -5.10 -12.56 7.92
C LEU A 243 -5.08 -11.08 8.34
N GLY A 244 -3.89 -10.62 8.80
CA GLY A 244 -3.62 -9.23 9.14
C GLY A 244 -2.94 -8.51 7.98
N PHE A 245 -3.60 -7.54 7.38
CA PHE A 245 -3.08 -6.75 6.26
C PHE A 245 -2.53 -5.42 6.75
N PHE A 246 -1.30 -5.07 6.38
CA PHE A 246 -0.80 -3.72 6.54
C PHE A 246 -1.04 -2.92 5.26
N LEU A 247 -1.76 -1.81 5.37
CA LEU A 247 -1.96 -0.84 4.31
C LEU A 247 -1.13 0.40 4.63
N GLN A 248 -0.05 0.59 3.90
CA GLN A 248 0.82 1.75 4.10
C GLN A 248 0.09 3.03 3.75
N GLY A 249 0.01 3.96 4.70
CA GLY A 249 -0.57 5.27 4.48
C GLY A 249 0.33 6.20 3.65
N ALA A 250 0.38 7.48 4.02
CA ALA A 250 1.27 8.48 3.44
C ALA A 250 2.52 8.69 4.31
N PRO A 251 3.58 7.86 4.18
CA PRO A 251 4.71 7.88 5.09
C PRO A 251 5.86 8.77 4.58
N GLY A 252 5.70 9.48 3.46
CA GLY A 252 6.81 10.14 2.76
C GLY A 252 7.68 11.03 3.65
N ASP A 253 7.11 11.61 4.69
CA ASP A 253 7.80 12.43 5.70
C ASP A 253 7.73 11.85 7.12
N ILE A 254 7.20 10.62 7.30
CA ILE A 254 7.01 9.99 8.62
C ILE A 254 7.94 8.80 8.81
N ASN A 255 8.81 8.86 9.81
CA ASN A 255 9.68 7.76 10.22
C ASN A 255 9.29 7.23 11.62
N PRO A 256 9.65 5.98 11.97
CA PRO A 256 9.57 5.52 13.36
C PRO A 256 10.47 6.38 14.25
N LEU A 257 10.14 6.47 15.53
CA LEU A 257 10.89 7.30 16.49
C LEU A 257 12.39 6.96 16.50
N LEU A 258 12.73 5.70 16.40
CA LEU A 258 14.11 5.20 16.33
C LEU A 258 14.35 4.50 14.99
N ASP A 259 14.52 5.28 13.94
CA ASP A 259 14.83 4.75 12.62
C ASP A 259 16.30 4.32 12.50
N LYS A 260 16.60 3.43 11.54
CA LYS A 260 17.96 2.93 11.25
C LYS A 260 18.69 2.46 12.50
N THR A 261 17.97 1.76 13.38
CA THR A 261 18.53 1.13 14.58
C THR A 261 19.42 -0.03 14.14
N THR A 262 20.63 -0.09 14.68
CA THR A 262 21.59 -1.14 14.35
C THR A 262 21.25 -2.45 15.07
N LEU A 263 21.79 -3.57 14.57
CA LEU A 263 21.66 -4.86 15.26
C LEU A 263 22.28 -4.82 16.67
N ALA A 264 23.36 -4.07 16.85
CA ALA A 264 24.01 -3.86 18.16
C ALA A 264 23.10 -3.08 19.13
N GLU A 265 22.23 -2.21 18.63
CA GLU A 265 21.21 -1.48 19.41
C GLU A 265 19.90 -2.27 19.57
N ASN A 266 19.91 -3.56 19.27
CA ASN A 266 18.74 -4.45 19.41
C ASN A 266 17.57 -4.12 18.49
N ALA A 267 17.83 -3.80 17.22
CA ALA A 267 16.82 -3.48 16.21
C ALA A 267 15.73 -4.55 16.08
N VAL A 268 16.06 -5.84 16.28
CA VAL A 268 15.09 -6.94 16.22
C VAL A 268 14.01 -6.81 17.29
N ALA A 269 14.41 -6.52 18.55
CA ALA A 269 13.46 -6.33 19.64
C ALA A 269 12.59 -5.08 19.40
N LEU A 270 13.20 -3.98 18.94
CA LEU A 270 12.47 -2.74 18.61
C LEU A 270 11.44 -2.97 17.51
N LYS A 271 11.79 -3.67 16.43
CA LYS A 271 10.85 -4.07 15.37
C LYS A 271 9.63 -4.81 15.94
N LEU A 272 9.88 -5.78 16.82
CA LEU A 272 8.83 -6.57 17.46
C LEU A 272 7.97 -5.70 18.40
N GLU A 273 8.58 -4.80 19.14
CA GLU A 273 7.88 -3.88 20.06
C GLU A 273 6.93 -2.96 19.29
N VAL A 274 7.44 -2.25 18.27
CA VAL A 274 6.66 -1.33 17.42
C VAL A 274 5.53 -2.07 16.72
N GLY A 275 5.82 -3.21 16.08
CA GLY A 275 4.82 -3.98 15.36
C GLY A 275 3.74 -4.55 16.29
N ARG A 276 4.13 -5.07 17.47
CA ARG A 276 3.17 -5.55 18.47
C ARG A 276 2.34 -4.42 19.07
N ALA A 277 2.91 -3.21 19.25
CA ALA A 277 2.17 -2.07 19.72
C ALA A 277 1.07 -1.67 18.73
N LEU A 278 1.40 -1.57 17.45
CA LEU A 278 0.41 -1.32 16.38
C LEU A 278 -0.62 -2.46 16.29
N GLY A 279 -0.17 -3.72 16.36
CA GLY A 279 -1.04 -4.90 16.32
C GLY A 279 -2.03 -4.95 17.50
N ARG A 280 -1.59 -4.63 18.72
CA ARG A 280 -2.48 -4.56 19.90
C ARG A 280 -3.53 -3.47 19.75
N GLU A 281 -3.15 -2.27 19.25
CA GLU A 281 -4.13 -1.21 19.00
C GLU A 281 -5.12 -1.62 17.91
N ALA A 282 -4.64 -2.20 16.81
CA ALA A 282 -5.51 -2.73 15.76
C ALA A 282 -6.47 -3.81 16.28
N LEU A 283 -6.01 -4.72 17.16
CA LEU A 283 -6.87 -5.73 17.81
C LEU A 283 -7.90 -5.10 18.74
N ARG A 284 -7.52 -4.08 19.52
CA ARG A 284 -8.45 -3.34 20.38
C ARG A 284 -9.59 -2.74 19.56
N VAL A 285 -9.23 -2.07 18.45
CA VAL A 285 -10.20 -1.49 17.53
C VAL A 285 -11.03 -2.59 16.85
N ALA A 286 -10.40 -3.62 16.29
CA ALA A 286 -11.10 -4.70 15.60
C ALA A 286 -12.17 -5.39 16.47
N ARG A 287 -11.91 -5.55 17.78
CA ARG A 287 -12.86 -6.14 18.73
C ARG A 287 -14.07 -5.26 19.02
N SER A 288 -13.94 -3.94 18.84
CA SER A 288 -15.06 -2.99 19.00
C SER A 288 -15.89 -2.79 17.74
N ILE A 289 -15.41 -3.26 16.58
CA ILE A 289 -16.12 -3.13 15.31
C ILE A 289 -17.33 -4.10 15.28
N VAL A 290 -18.49 -3.54 15.02
CA VAL A 290 -19.67 -4.30 14.61
C VAL A 290 -19.64 -4.41 13.10
N THR A 291 -19.55 -5.63 12.58
CA THR A 291 -19.60 -5.88 11.14
C THR A 291 -21.05 -6.12 10.71
N GLU A 292 -21.42 -5.57 9.56
CA GLU A 292 -22.78 -5.63 9.01
C GLU A 292 -22.77 -6.23 7.61
N ILE A 293 -23.85 -6.91 7.24
CA ILE A 293 -24.10 -7.33 5.86
C ILE A 293 -24.49 -6.10 5.09
N PRO A 294 -23.77 -5.72 4.01
CA PRO A 294 -24.14 -4.57 3.22
C PRO A 294 -25.54 -4.72 2.62
N ALA A 295 -26.43 -3.75 2.88
CA ALA A 295 -27.78 -3.76 2.32
C ALA A 295 -27.74 -3.64 0.79
N THR A 296 -26.78 -2.93 0.25
CA THR A 296 -26.55 -2.76 -1.19
C THR A 296 -25.07 -3.02 -1.46
N PRO A 297 -24.67 -4.29 -1.69
CA PRO A 297 -23.29 -4.63 -2.01
C PRO A 297 -22.80 -3.85 -3.21
N HIS A 298 -21.60 -3.29 -3.10
CA HIS A 298 -20.98 -2.55 -4.18
C HIS A 298 -19.46 -2.62 -4.10
N VAL A 299 -18.84 -3.06 -5.18
CA VAL A 299 -17.39 -3.06 -5.37
C VAL A 299 -17.06 -2.21 -6.58
N GLY A 300 -16.66 -0.95 -6.34
CA GLY A 300 -16.26 -0.01 -7.38
C GLY A 300 -14.74 0.05 -7.51
N PHE A 301 -14.23 0.11 -8.74
CA PHE A 301 -12.81 0.24 -9.00
C PHE A 301 -12.54 1.15 -10.19
N LEU A 302 -11.64 2.12 -10.01
CA LEU A 302 -11.12 2.96 -11.08
C LEU A 302 -9.60 3.06 -10.99
N ARG A 303 -8.95 2.97 -12.14
CA ARG A 303 -7.52 3.22 -12.31
C ARG A 303 -7.34 4.13 -13.52
N GLU A 304 -6.76 5.29 -13.30
CA GLU A 304 -6.56 6.28 -14.35
C GLU A 304 -5.11 6.76 -14.36
N GLU A 305 -4.50 6.69 -15.54
CA GLU A 305 -3.15 7.20 -15.76
C GLU A 305 -3.13 8.72 -15.70
N MET A 306 -2.18 9.26 -14.97
CA MET A 306 -1.86 10.68 -14.95
C MET A 306 -0.47 10.91 -15.52
N ARG A 307 -0.28 12.01 -16.22
CA ARG A 307 0.99 12.40 -16.82
C ARG A 307 1.51 13.66 -16.14
N PHE A 308 2.77 13.62 -15.70
CA PHE A 308 3.48 14.71 -15.05
C PHE A 308 4.78 14.98 -15.76
N ARG A 309 5.20 16.24 -15.74
CA ARG A 309 6.52 16.60 -16.21
C ARG A 309 7.56 16.23 -15.15
N ASN A 310 8.76 15.80 -15.60
CA ASN A 310 9.86 15.64 -14.66
C ASN A 310 10.25 17.02 -14.12
N ARG A 311 10.45 17.11 -12.83
CA ARG A 311 10.80 18.35 -12.13
C ARG A 311 12.19 18.85 -12.50
N TRP A 312 13.09 17.94 -12.86
CA TRP A 312 14.50 18.19 -13.10
C TRP A 312 14.83 18.25 -14.58
N ASP A 313 15.90 18.95 -14.90
CA ASP A 313 16.54 18.89 -16.22
C ASP A 313 17.16 17.49 -16.38
N VAL A 314 16.49 16.65 -17.18
CA VAL A 314 16.83 15.25 -17.36
C VAL A 314 18.22 15.08 -17.98
N GLU A 315 18.61 15.93 -18.95
CA GLU A 315 19.92 15.85 -19.60
C GLU A 315 21.05 16.14 -18.62
N LYS A 316 20.90 17.20 -17.81
CA LYS A 316 21.89 17.53 -16.76
C LYS A 316 22.00 16.42 -15.71
N LEU A 317 20.87 15.86 -15.28
CA LEU A 317 20.89 14.76 -14.33
C LEU A 317 21.57 13.51 -14.89
N GLN A 318 21.27 13.13 -16.12
CA GLN A 318 21.89 11.98 -16.78
C GLN A 318 23.41 12.12 -16.89
N ALA A 319 23.90 13.34 -17.16
CA ALA A 319 25.32 13.65 -17.20
C ALA A 319 26.01 13.56 -15.83
N GLN A 320 25.29 13.89 -14.75
CA GLN A 320 25.83 13.91 -13.38
C GLN A 320 25.74 12.58 -12.65
N LEU A 321 24.83 11.68 -13.05
CA LEU A 321 24.61 10.39 -12.37
C LEU A 321 25.88 9.56 -12.19
N PRO A 322 26.75 9.35 -13.21
CA PRO A 322 27.95 8.55 -13.05
C PRO A 322 28.93 9.12 -12.02
N LEU A 323 28.99 10.45 -11.89
CA LEU A 323 29.84 11.14 -10.94
C LEU A 323 29.33 11.01 -9.50
N ALA A 324 27.98 11.03 -9.34
CA ALA A 324 27.33 10.97 -8.03
C ALA A 324 27.21 9.55 -7.46
N PHE A 325 26.95 8.55 -8.30
CA PHE A 325 26.55 7.20 -7.88
C PHE A 325 27.44 6.09 -8.45
N GLY A 326 28.44 6.43 -9.28
CA GLY A 326 29.21 5.45 -10.03
C GLY A 326 28.45 4.82 -11.20
N PRO A 327 29.14 4.13 -12.12
CA PRO A 327 28.55 3.71 -13.40
C PRO A 327 27.41 2.70 -13.26
N ARG A 328 27.49 1.78 -12.31
CA ARG A 328 26.47 0.72 -12.09
C ARG A 328 25.12 1.29 -11.66
N LEU A 329 25.11 2.10 -10.60
CA LEU A 329 23.89 2.76 -10.09
C LEU A 329 23.39 3.82 -11.07
N ALA A 330 24.28 4.54 -11.73
CA ALA A 330 23.91 5.50 -12.78
C ALA A 330 23.14 4.83 -13.92
N ALA A 331 23.58 3.66 -14.41
CA ALA A 331 22.87 2.89 -15.44
C ALA A 331 21.45 2.50 -14.97
N ARG A 332 21.31 2.07 -13.72
CA ARG A 332 20.03 1.73 -13.12
C ARG A 332 19.09 2.93 -13.01
N TYR A 333 19.58 4.07 -12.50
CA TYR A 333 18.76 5.27 -12.32
C TYR A 333 18.40 5.95 -13.64
N ARG A 334 19.19 5.79 -14.70
CA ARG A 334 18.97 6.41 -16.01
C ARG A 334 17.62 6.05 -16.61
N ARG A 335 17.12 4.82 -16.41
CA ARG A 335 15.81 4.36 -16.90
C ARG A 335 14.63 5.14 -16.30
N TYR A 336 14.81 5.73 -15.12
CA TYR A 336 13.79 6.50 -14.44
C TYR A 336 13.82 8.00 -14.76
N LEU A 337 14.82 8.46 -15.52
CA LEU A 337 14.98 9.85 -15.89
C LEU A 337 14.40 10.08 -17.29
N THR A 338 13.10 10.28 -17.33
CA THR A 338 12.35 10.63 -18.54
C THR A 338 11.74 12.02 -18.37
N GLU A 339 11.54 12.77 -19.46
CA GLU A 339 10.91 14.10 -19.44
C GLU A 339 9.49 14.03 -18.87
N TRP A 340 8.77 12.97 -19.19
CA TRP A 340 7.40 12.74 -18.74
C TRP A 340 7.31 11.44 -17.93
N ILE A 341 6.57 11.54 -16.84
CA ILE A 341 6.29 10.43 -15.93
C ILE A 341 4.79 10.13 -16.02
N THR A 342 4.45 8.92 -16.46
CA THR A 342 3.06 8.44 -16.51
C THR A 342 2.85 7.39 -15.43
N THR A 343 1.79 7.57 -14.61
CA THR A 343 1.58 6.72 -13.44
C THR A 343 0.11 6.76 -13.01
N PRO A 344 -0.46 5.64 -12.46
CA PRO A 344 -1.87 5.58 -12.15
C PRO A 344 -2.21 6.18 -10.78
N VAL A 345 -3.42 6.75 -10.67
CA VAL A 345 -4.16 6.84 -9.40
C VAL A 345 -5.24 5.77 -9.41
N THR A 346 -5.34 5.02 -8.33
CA THR A 346 -6.24 3.87 -8.21
C THR A 346 -7.21 4.07 -7.05
N THR A 347 -8.50 3.86 -7.26
CA THR A 347 -9.50 3.94 -6.18
C THR A 347 -10.33 2.65 -6.14
N LEU A 348 -10.36 2.03 -4.97
CA LEU A 348 -11.27 0.95 -4.61
C LEU A 348 -12.35 1.51 -3.70
N LEU A 349 -13.63 1.37 -4.09
CA LEU A 349 -14.79 1.77 -3.30
C LEU A 349 -15.56 0.53 -2.84
N LEU A 350 -15.76 0.39 -1.53
CA LEU A 350 -16.51 -0.70 -0.93
C LEU A 350 -17.81 -0.17 -0.34
N ASN A 351 -18.93 -0.77 -0.79
CA ASN A 351 -20.28 -0.53 -0.26
C ASN A 351 -20.69 0.96 -0.19
N ARG A 352 -20.10 1.78 -1.08
CA ARG A 352 -20.36 3.23 -1.20
C ARG A 352 -20.04 4.03 0.08
N GLN A 353 -19.24 3.48 0.98
CA GLN A 353 -18.92 4.06 2.29
C GLN A 353 -17.40 4.12 2.57
N ILE A 354 -16.62 3.21 1.98
CA ILE A 354 -15.20 3.07 2.26
C ILE A 354 -14.44 3.22 0.94
N ALA A 355 -13.59 4.23 0.84
CA ALA A 355 -12.67 4.38 -0.28
C ALA A 355 -11.23 4.14 0.14
N ILE A 356 -10.49 3.40 -0.69
CA ILE A 356 -9.04 3.25 -0.61
C ILE A 356 -8.47 3.89 -1.88
N VAL A 357 -7.75 5.01 -1.72
CA VAL A 357 -7.14 5.77 -2.82
C VAL A 357 -5.65 5.53 -2.82
N GLY A 358 -5.16 4.86 -3.84
CA GLY A 358 -3.76 4.47 -3.99
C GLY A 358 -2.95 5.43 -4.85
N LEU A 359 -1.81 5.87 -4.33
CA LEU A 359 -0.81 6.68 -5.01
C LEU A 359 0.47 5.85 -5.27
N PRO A 360 1.10 5.99 -6.42
CA PRO A 360 2.25 5.17 -6.84
C PRO A 360 3.58 5.74 -6.37
N GLY A 361 3.79 5.85 -5.08
CA GLY A 361 5.03 6.38 -4.47
C GLY A 361 4.86 6.78 -3.03
N GLU A 362 5.61 7.78 -2.60
CA GLU A 362 5.78 8.20 -1.22
C GLU A 362 5.07 9.54 -0.93
N PRO A 363 3.73 9.55 -0.77
CA PRO A 363 3.02 10.76 -0.44
C PRO A 363 3.41 11.26 0.96
N PHE A 364 3.53 12.57 1.12
CA PHE A 364 3.66 13.21 2.43
C PHE A 364 2.33 13.18 3.17
N VAL A 365 2.39 13.10 4.50
CA VAL A 365 1.20 12.96 5.36
C VAL A 365 0.18 14.08 5.15
N GLY A 366 0.62 15.28 4.80
CA GLY A 366 -0.28 16.38 4.46
C GLY A 366 -1.26 16.08 3.34
N LEU A 367 -0.86 15.28 2.33
CA LEU A 367 -1.75 14.85 1.25
C LEU A 367 -2.83 13.87 1.74
N GLN A 368 -2.47 12.95 2.66
CA GLN A 368 -3.43 12.05 3.29
C GLN A 368 -4.49 12.81 4.10
N LEU A 369 -4.06 13.79 4.88
CA LEU A 369 -4.97 14.64 5.66
C LEU A 369 -5.87 15.48 4.75
N LEU A 370 -5.33 16.00 3.65
CA LEU A 370 -6.10 16.74 2.63
C LEU A 370 -7.17 15.86 1.97
N LEU A 371 -6.82 14.61 1.60
CA LEU A 371 -7.77 13.65 1.03
C LEU A 371 -8.90 13.36 2.03
N LYS A 372 -8.56 13.03 3.29
CA LYS A 372 -9.54 12.74 4.35
C LYS A 372 -10.47 13.93 4.59
N GLN A 373 -9.94 15.15 4.65
CA GLN A 373 -10.72 16.37 4.88
C GLN A 373 -11.74 16.65 3.76
N ARG A 374 -11.38 16.33 2.52
CA ARG A 374 -12.20 16.66 1.34
C ARG A 374 -13.10 15.53 0.86
N SER A 375 -12.92 14.33 1.39
CA SER A 375 -13.72 13.18 0.99
C SER A 375 -15.17 13.30 1.46
N PRO A 376 -16.16 12.93 0.62
CA PRO A 376 -17.55 12.88 1.02
C PRO A 376 -17.92 11.62 1.82
N LEU A 377 -16.97 10.69 1.98
CA LEU A 377 -17.23 9.37 2.58
C LEU A 377 -16.84 9.34 4.06
N PRO A 378 -17.52 8.51 4.87
CA PRO A 378 -17.19 8.35 6.28
C PRO A 378 -15.78 7.75 6.49
N VAL A 379 -15.30 6.92 5.57
CA VAL A 379 -13.97 6.33 5.63
C VAL A 379 -13.26 6.48 4.29
N THR A 380 -12.14 7.18 4.31
CA THR A 380 -11.26 7.33 3.15
C THR A 380 -9.82 7.13 3.58
N LEU A 381 -9.17 6.14 3.00
CA LEU A 381 -7.81 5.75 3.27
C LEU A 381 -6.94 6.10 2.05
N MET A 382 -5.84 6.82 2.27
CA MET A 382 -4.81 6.98 1.25
C MET A 382 -3.76 5.89 1.41
N THR A 383 -3.42 5.17 0.35
CA THR A 383 -2.29 4.24 0.36
C THR A 383 -1.17 4.72 -0.54
N GLY A 384 0.04 4.78 0.00
CA GLY A 384 1.25 4.91 -0.79
C GLY A 384 1.63 3.60 -1.49
N TYR A 385 2.67 3.64 -2.31
CA TYR A 385 3.25 2.46 -2.98
C TYR A 385 2.20 1.55 -3.63
N THR A 386 1.23 2.16 -4.30
CA THR A 386 0.09 1.45 -4.89
C THR A 386 0.23 1.37 -6.40
N ASN A 387 0.24 0.14 -6.94
CA ASN A 387 0.26 -0.16 -8.38
C ASN A 387 1.39 0.52 -9.17
N GLY A 388 2.46 0.94 -8.52
CA GLY A 388 3.61 1.62 -9.13
C GLY A 388 4.49 2.34 -8.12
N TYR A 389 5.62 2.91 -8.62
CA TYR A 389 6.54 3.67 -7.79
C TYR A 389 7.29 4.72 -8.61
N VAL A 390 7.06 5.99 -8.32
CA VAL A 390 7.72 7.11 -9.00
C VAL A 390 8.44 8.09 -8.05
N GLY A 391 8.69 7.68 -6.80
CA GLY A 391 9.35 8.47 -5.78
C GLY A 391 8.39 9.30 -4.92
N TYR A 392 8.85 10.42 -4.42
CA TYR A 392 8.13 11.22 -3.44
C TYR A 392 7.08 12.15 -4.04
N PHE A 393 5.99 12.35 -3.27
CA PHE A 393 4.96 13.34 -3.51
C PHE A 393 4.85 14.28 -2.30
N PRO A 394 5.64 15.37 -2.24
CA PRO A 394 5.48 16.39 -1.22
C PRO A 394 4.20 17.20 -1.47
N THR A 395 3.70 17.88 -0.43
CA THR A 395 2.74 18.96 -0.64
C THR A 395 3.42 20.15 -1.34
N LEU A 396 2.63 21.05 -1.93
CA LEU A 396 3.15 22.28 -2.50
C LEU A 396 3.98 23.09 -1.45
N ARG A 397 3.47 23.17 -0.21
CA ARG A 397 4.16 23.84 0.89
C ARG A 397 5.52 23.20 1.19
N ASP A 398 5.56 21.87 1.27
CA ASP A 398 6.79 21.14 1.57
C ASP A 398 7.80 21.21 0.42
N ALA A 399 7.31 21.20 -0.83
CA ALA A 399 8.16 21.37 -2.01
C ALA A 399 8.89 22.73 -2.05
N VAL A 400 8.24 23.78 -1.55
CA VAL A 400 8.84 25.13 -1.41
C VAL A 400 9.81 25.18 -0.24
N ALA A 401 9.48 24.58 0.90
CA ALA A 401 10.32 24.54 2.09
C ALA A 401 11.62 23.72 1.89
N GLY A 402 11.63 22.77 0.94
CA GLY A 402 12.82 21.99 0.61
C GLY A 402 13.04 20.79 1.54
N GLY A 403 14.27 20.27 1.56
CA GLY A 403 14.65 19.08 2.34
C GLY A 403 14.43 17.75 1.60
N TYR A 404 14.83 16.64 2.23
CA TYR A 404 14.75 15.32 1.64
C TYR A 404 13.30 14.89 1.35
N GLY A 405 13.08 14.31 0.19
CA GLY A 405 11.75 13.91 -0.28
C GLY A 405 10.87 15.06 -0.77
N ALA A 406 11.30 16.32 -0.57
CA ALA A 406 10.56 17.50 -1.02
C ALA A 406 11.27 18.24 -2.15
N ASN A 407 12.60 18.36 -2.09
CA ASN A 407 13.42 19.04 -3.10
C ASN A 407 14.75 18.31 -3.33
N THR A 408 14.67 17.03 -3.67
CA THR A 408 15.82 16.17 -3.96
C THR A 408 15.53 15.32 -5.19
N ILE A 409 16.56 14.69 -5.77
CA ILE A 409 16.44 13.84 -6.96
C ILE A 409 15.41 12.71 -6.83
N VAL A 410 15.09 12.29 -5.63
CA VAL A 410 14.05 11.25 -5.36
C VAL A 410 12.62 11.78 -5.56
N THR A 411 12.44 13.11 -5.68
CA THR A 411 11.17 13.78 -6.00
C THR A 411 11.19 14.16 -7.48
N ARG A 412 10.75 13.26 -8.32
CA ARG A 412 10.87 13.39 -9.78
C ARG A 412 9.74 14.18 -10.44
N VAL A 413 8.54 14.10 -9.87
CA VAL A 413 7.35 14.77 -10.45
C VAL A 413 7.34 16.27 -10.19
N GLU A 414 6.74 17.01 -11.10
CA GLU A 414 6.52 18.46 -10.98
C GLU A 414 5.85 18.86 -9.65
N VAL A 415 6.09 20.08 -9.22
CA VAL A 415 5.51 20.66 -8.01
C VAL A 415 3.98 20.72 -8.15
N GLY A 416 3.24 20.31 -7.10
CA GLY A 416 1.77 20.22 -7.12
C GLY A 416 1.21 18.91 -7.67
N ALA A 417 2.07 17.96 -8.05
CA ALA A 417 1.63 16.63 -8.52
C ALA A 417 0.84 15.88 -7.43
N GLY A 418 1.25 15.99 -6.16
CA GLY A 418 0.57 15.34 -5.03
C GLY A 418 -0.87 15.78 -4.88
N GLU A 419 -1.13 17.09 -4.89
CA GLU A 419 -2.47 17.66 -4.79
C GLU A 419 -3.33 17.26 -6.00
N ARG A 420 -2.78 17.27 -7.21
CA ARG A 420 -3.50 16.82 -8.42
C ARG A 420 -3.88 15.34 -8.34
N MET A 421 -3.07 14.48 -7.71
CA MET A 421 -3.42 13.08 -7.46
C MET A 421 -4.54 12.96 -6.41
N VAL A 422 -4.51 13.78 -5.35
CA VAL A 422 -5.61 13.85 -4.37
C VAL A 422 -6.92 14.25 -5.08
N ASP A 423 -6.90 15.29 -5.91
CA ASP A 423 -8.06 15.73 -6.68
C ASP A 423 -8.57 14.61 -7.61
N ARG A 424 -7.67 13.87 -8.27
CA ARG A 424 -8.03 12.72 -9.11
C ARG A 424 -8.71 11.62 -8.29
N GLY A 425 -8.19 11.27 -7.12
CA GLY A 425 -8.80 10.31 -6.21
C GLY A 425 -10.21 10.73 -5.78
N LEU A 426 -10.41 12.00 -5.44
CA LEU A 426 -11.74 12.54 -5.10
C LEU A 426 -12.71 12.47 -6.30
N ILE A 427 -12.27 12.80 -7.52
CA ILE A 427 -13.06 12.67 -8.74
C ILE A 427 -13.45 11.20 -8.95
N GLN A 428 -12.52 10.25 -8.78
CA GLN A 428 -12.79 8.82 -8.90
C GLN A 428 -13.83 8.35 -7.87
N ILE A 429 -13.76 8.83 -6.62
CA ILE A 429 -14.77 8.55 -5.58
C ILE A 429 -16.15 9.03 -6.06
N HIS A 430 -16.27 10.28 -6.53
CA HIS A 430 -17.54 10.82 -6.99
C HIS A 430 -18.09 10.08 -8.23
N ARG A 431 -17.23 9.66 -9.17
CA ARG A 431 -17.63 8.83 -10.31
C ARG A 431 -18.15 7.47 -9.87
N LEU A 432 -17.45 6.79 -8.96
CA LEU A 432 -17.88 5.50 -8.42
C LEU A 432 -19.17 5.59 -7.59
N LEU A 433 -19.45 6.76 -7.01
CA LEU A 433 -20.72 7.05 -6.36
C LEU A 433 -21.86 7.42 -7.36
N GLY A 434 -21.53 7.64 -8.64
CA GLY A 434 -22.49 8.09 -9.64
C GLY A 434 -22.83 9.59 -9.56
N ASN A 435 -22.02 10.38 -8.85
CA ASN A 435 -22.21 11.83 -8.70
C ASN A 435 -21.58 12.63 -9.86
N LEU A 436 -20.71 12.01 -10.64
CA LEU A 436 -20.03 12.57 -11.81
C LEU A 436 -20.09 11.58 -12.97
N PRO A 437 -20.10 12.07 -14.23
CA PRO A 437 -20.03 11.21 -15.42
C PRO A 437 -18.69 10.50 -15.57
#